data_d8bac69d61f9f995107a6fb03baf9c0c
#
_entry.id   d8bac69d61f9f995107a6fb03baf9c0c
#
_cell.length_a   1.000
_cell.length_b   1.000
_cell.length_c   1.000
_cell.angle_alpha   90.00
_cell.angle_beta   90.00
_cell.angle_gamma   90.00
#
_symmetry.space_group_name_H-M   'P 1'
#
loop_
_entity.id
_entity.type
_entity.pdbx_description
1 polymer ?
#
loop_
_entity_poly.entity_id
_entity_poly.type
_entity_poly.pdbx_seq_one_letter_code
_entity_poly.pdbx_strand_id
1 'polypeptide(L)'
;MYGPELARIHHEGFGDIARAAAEELLRRLRDAGLWRGAVADLGCGSGILASILSEAGYAVHGVDRSPDMLDIARRTAPRATLAEGSWVEAGLPPGTVAVTLVGECVNYIDDPAAGVEAIGRLAQRAIEALPPRGVLMLDLAGPGRGGARGHTDGFHLGDDWALGTRARERPERDELVREITVFTRDGESWRRHDETHRLTLHDPDAVARLLAMTGFEVTALPGYGDVRLAGWSVLVAEAPGDG
;
A
#
# COMPACT_ATOMS: atom_id res chain seq x y z
N MET A 1 1.59 12.96 -5.63
CA MET A 1 0.20 12.51 -5.31
C MET A 1 -0.45 12.14 -6.62
N TYR A 2 -1.28 11.09 -6.68
CA TYR A 2 -1.95 10.65 -7.91
C TYR A 2 -2.97 11.69 -8.36
N GLY A 3 -2.82 12.20 -9.59
CA GLY A 3 -3.84 12.98 -10.27
C GLY A 3 -4.90 12.10 -10.95
N PRO A 4 -5.98 12.68 -11.50
CA PRO A 4 -7.16 11.93 -11.94
C PRO A 4 -6.85 10.89 -13.03
N GLU A 5 -6.01 11.22 -14.01
CA GLU A 5 -5.64 10.30 -15.09
C GLU A 5 -4.82 9.13 -14.59
N LEU A 6 -3.81 9.40 -13.75
CA LEU A 6 -2.97 8.35 -13.19
C LEU A 6 -3.74 7.48 -12.19
N ALA A 7 -4.65 8.07 -11.39
CA ALA A 7 -5.51 7.32 -10.47
C ALA A 7 -6.40 6.32 -11.22
N ARG A 8 -7.03 6.75 -12.35
CA ARG A 8 -7.81 5.88 -13.23
C ARG A 8 -6.97 4.74 -13.79
N ILE A 9 -5.83 5.06 -14.38
CA ILE A 9 -4.94 4.07 -15.00
C ILE A 9 -4.40 3.09 -13.96
N HIS A 10 -4.06 3.59 -12.77
CA HIS A 10 -3.61 2.73 -11.67
C HIS A 10 -4.70 1.73 -11.27
N HIS A 11 -5.94 2.19 -11.17
CA HIS A 11 -7.08 1.32 -10.87
C HIS A 11 -7.29 0.23 -11.93
N GLU A 12 -7.25 0.62 -13.21
CA GLU A 12 -7.51 -0.28 -14.36
C GLU A 12 -6.36 -1.26 -14.60
N GLY A 13 -5.12 -0.79 -14.52
CA GLY A 13 -3.93 -1.54 -14.99
C GLY A 13 -3.05 -2.13 -13.91
N PHE A 14 -3.19 -1.71 -12.63
CA PHE A 14 -2.24 -2.07 -11.57
C PHE A 14 -2.90 -2.60 -10.29
N GLY A 15 -4.11 -3.15 -10.40
CA GLY A 15 -4.86 -3.68 -9.25
C GLY A 15 -4.35 -5.02 -8.68
N ASP A 16 -3.44 -5.70 -9.34
CA ASP A 16 -3.03 -7.07 -8.97
C ASP A 16 -2.33 -7.15 -7.61
N ILE A 17 -1.54 -6.14 -7.25
CA ILE A 17 -0.92 -6.04 -5.92
C ILE A 17 -1.99 -6.02 -4.83
N ALA A 18 -3.00 -5.15 -4.97
CA ALA A 18 -4.07 -5.02 -4.00
C ALA A 18 -4.93 -6.29 -3.89
N ARG A 19 -5.18 -6.98 -5.01
CA ARG A 19 -5.89 -8.27 -5.03
C ARG A 19 -5.11 -9.36 -4.30
N ALA A 20 -3.82 -9.52 -4.64
CA ALA A 20 -2.96 -10.52 -4.02
C ALA A 20 -2.73 -10.22 -2.52
N ALA A 21 -2.63 -8.94 -2.14
CA ALA A 21 -2.56 -8.55 -0.73
C ALA A 21 -3.85 -8.89 0.03
N ALA A 22 -5.03 -8.67 -0.57
CA ALA A 22 -6.29 -9.04 0.04
C ALA A 22 -6.41 -10.55 0.25
N GLU A 23 -5.98 -11.37 -0.71
CA GLU A 23 -5.95 -12.82 -0.59
C GLU A 23 -5.03 -13.29 0.54
N GLU A 24 -3.82 -12.73 0.65
CA GLU A 24 -2.88 -13.05 1.73
C GLU A 24 -3.46 -12.65 3.09
N LEU A 25 -4.01 -11.45 3.21
CA LEU A 25 -4.63 -11.01 4.46
C LEU A 25 -5.81 -11.90 4.86
N LEU A 26 -6.72 -12.21 3.93
CA LEU A 26 -7.86 -13.08 4.19
C LEU A 26 -7.42 -14.48 4.64
N ARG A 27 -6.34 -15.01 4.05
CA ARG A 27 -5.76 -16.28 4.49
C ARG A 27 -5.29 -16.18 5.94
N ARG A 28 -4.49 -15.15 6.30
CA ARG A 28 -3.99 -14.94 7.67
C ARG A 28 -5.12 -14.79 8.69
N LEU A 29 -6.10 -13.96 8.41
CA LEU A 29 -7.23 -13.75 9.30
C LEU A 29 -8.03 -15.03 9.51
N ARG A 30 -8.23 -15.84 8.48
CA ARG A 30 -8.89 -17.17 8.62
C ARG A 30 -8.07 -18.12 9.48
N ASP A 31 -6.76 -18.20 9.26
CA ASP A 31 -5.85 -19.05 10.03
C ASP A 31 -5.78 -18.62 11.50
N ALA A 32 -6.01 -17.33 11.78
CA ALA A 32 -6.13 -16.75 13.11
C ALA A 32 -7.52 -16.95 13.76
N GLY A 33 -8.52 -17.41 13.00
CA GLY A 33 -9.92 -17.50 13.49
C GLY A 33 -10.65 -16.15 13.54
N LEU A 34 -10.12 -15.12 12.92
CA LEU A 34 -10.64 -13.74 12.91
C LEU A 34 -11.55 -13.51 11.69
N TRP A 35 -12.73 -14.09 11.69
CA TRP A 35 -13.67 -14.11 10.55
C TRP A 35 -14.44 -12.80 10.34
N ARG A 36 -14.36 -11.86 11.26
CA ARG A 36 -15.03 -10.55 11.23
C ARG A 36 -14.28 -9.55 12.11
N GLY A 37 -14.55 -8.30 11.92
CA GLY A 37 -13.95 -7.20 12.67
C GLY A 37 -13.73 -5.98 11.75
N ALA A 38 -13.13 -4.95 12.29
CA ALA A 38 -12.73 -3.80 11.49
C ALA A 38 -11.36 -4.01 10.85
N VAL A 39 -11.18 -3.50 9.63
CA VAL A 39 -9.87 -3.41 8.97
C VAL A 39 -9.58 -1.94 8.68
N ALA A 40 -8.43 -1.45 9.14
CA ALA A 40 -7.91 -0.13 8.80
C ALA A 40 -7.01 -0.27 7.55
N ASP A 41 -7.50 0.22 6.40
CA ASP A 41 -6.77 0.21 5.12
C ASP A 41 -6.15 1.58 4.87
N LEU A 42 -4.90 1.72 5.28
CA LEU A 42 -4.17 2.99 5.32
C LEU A 42 -3.35 3.18 4.03
N GLY A 43 -3.74 4.17 3.22
CA GLY A 43 -3.32 4.30 1.84
C GLY A 43 -4.16 3.41 0.92
N CYS A 44 -5.50 3.44 1.10
CA CYS A 44 -6.44 2.52 0.44
C CYS A 44 -6.53 2.68 -1.08
N GLY A 45 -5.94 3.74 -1.64
CA GLY A 45 -5.93 4.02 -3.07
C GLY A 45 -7.32 3.99 -3.67
N SER A 46 -7.48 3.28 -4.78
CA SER A 46 -8.76 3.14 -5.50
C SER A 46 -9.74 2.13 -4.88
N GLY A 47 -9.45 1.60 -3.69
CA GLY A 47 -10.37 0.78 -2.90
C GLY A 47 -10.49 -0.69 -3.32
N ILE A 48 -9.59 -1.23 -4.12
CA ILE A 48 -9.65 -2.63 -4.59
C ILE A 48 -9.55 -3.59 -3.39
N LEU A 49 -8.55 -3.41 -2.53
CA LEU A 49 -8.38 -4.21 -1.31
C LEU A 49 -9.60 -4.04 -0.39
N ALA A 50 -10.01 -2.80 -0.17
CA ALA A 50 -11.18 -2.47 0.66
C ALA A 50 -12.48 -3.14 0.15
N SER A 51 -12.68 -3.22 -1.16
CA SER A 51 -13.84 -3.90 -1.78
C SER A 51 -13.85 -5.39 -1.44
N ILE A 52 -12.73 -6.08 -1.68
CA ILE A 52 -12.59 -7.53 -1.46
C ILE A 52 -12.82 -7.88 0.01
N LEU A 53 -12.23 -7.10 0.92
CA LEU A 53 -12.40 -7.33 2.36
C LEU A 53 -13.83 -7.05 2.84
N SER A 54 -14.47 -6.01 2.28
CA SER A 54 -15.87 -5.70 2.59
C SER A 54 -16.83 -6.78 2.09
N GLU A 55 -16.55 -7.38 0.94
CA GLU A 55 -17.31 -8.52 0.40
C GLU A 55 -17.11 -9.77 1.25
N ALA A 56 -15.92 -9.95 1.83
CA ALA A 56 -15.62 -11.03 2.77
C ALA A 56 -16.23 -10.83 4.18
N GLY A 57 -16.90 -9.69 4.44
CA GLY A 57 -17.66 -9.42 5.66
C GLY A 57 -16.93 -8.58 6.73
N TYR A 58 -15.79 -7.98 6.39
CA TYR A 58 -15.08 -7.06 7.29
C TYR A 58 -15.62 -5.63 7.16
N ALA A 59 -15.61 -4.89 8.28
CA ALA A 59 -15.91 -3.45 8.29
C ALA A 59 -14.64 -2.68 7.90
N VAL A 60 -14.52 -2.24 6.65
CA VAL A 60 -13.30 -1.58 6.17
C VAL A 60 -13.38 -0.08 6.36
N HIS A 61 -12.32 0.49 6.93
CA HIS A 61 -12.09 1.92 7.07
C HIS A 61 -10.83 2.29 6.27
N GLY A 62 -11.05 2.89 5.10
CA GLY A 62 -9.99 3.29 4.19
C GLY A 62 -9.62 4.76 4.36
N VAL A 63 -8.32 5.04 4.36
CA VAL A 63 -7.78 6.40 4.36
C VAL A 63 -6.81 6.55 3.20
N ASP A 64 -6.94 7.62 2.42
CA ASP A 64 -5.98 7.99 1.37
C ASP A 64 -5.83 9.50 1.29
N ARG A 65 -4.66 9.98 0.86
CA ARG A 65 -4.39 11.41 0.69
C ARG A 65 -4.84 11.96 -0.67
N SER A 66 -5.07 11.08 -1.66
CA SER A 66 -5.50 11.48 -2.99
C SER A 66 -7.03 11.51 -3.08
N PRO A 67 -7.64 12.70 -3.26
CA PRO A 67 -9.07 12.78 -3.50
C PRO A 67 -9.49 12.05 -4.78
N ASP A 68 -8.63 12.05 -5.82
CA ASP A 68 -8.91 11.35 -7.09
C ASP A 68 -8.96 9.83 -6.90
N MET A 69 -8.07 9.27 -6.06
CA MET A 69 -8.14 7.85 -5.66
C MET A 69 -9.43 7.55 -4.88
N LEU A 70 -9.77 8.42 -3.92
CA LEU A 70 -10.98 8.25 -3.10
C LEU A 70 -12.27 8.36 -3.93
N ASP A 71 -12.29 9.17 -4.98
CA ASP A 71 -13.45 9.25 -5.89
C ASP A 71 -13.67 7.93 -6.65
N ILE A 72 -12.59 7.21 -6.97
CA ILE A 72 -12.68 5.86 -7.52
C ILE A 72 -13.08 4.88 -6.42
N ALA A 73 -12.44 4.96 -5.25
CA ALA A 73 -12.69 4.05 -4.13
C ALA A 73 -14.16 4.06 -3.66
N ARG A 74 -14.84 5.21 -3.67
CA ARG A 74 -16.29 5.31 -3.33
C ARG A 74 -17.16 4.46 -4.25
N ARG A 75 -16.76 4.29 -5.51
CA ARG A 75 -17.46 3.42 -6.47
C ARG A 75 -17.04 1.97 -6.37
N THR A 76 -15.75 1.72 -6.13
CA THR A 76 -15.15 0.38 -6.05
C THR A 76 -15.53 -0.35 -4.76
N ALA A 77 -15.52 0.37 -3.62
CA ALA A 77 -15.78 -0.17 -2.28
C ALA A 77 -16.94 0.58 -1.58
N PRO A 78 -18.18 0.51 -2.11
CA PRO A 78 -19.29 1.31 -1.58
C PRO A 78 -19.73 0.94 -0.14
N ARG A 79 -19.23 -0.19 0.38
CA ARG A 79 -19.48 -0.63 1.77
C ARG A 79 -18.41 -0.15 2.74
N ALA A 80 -17.27 0.35 2.26
CA ALA A 80 -16.20 0.85 3.11
C ALA A 80 -16.50 2.28 3.57
N THR A 81 -16.05 2.60 4.78
CA THR A 81 -15.98 3.98 5.26
C THR A 81 -14.68 4.59 4.77
N LEU A 82 -14.74 5.67 3.98
CA LEU A 82 -13.59 6.27 3.34
C LEU A 82 -13.38 7.71 3.83
N ALA A 83 -12.13 8.07 4.14
CA ALA A 83 -11.73 9.39 4.57
C ALA A 83 -10.46 9.86 3.85
N GLU A 84 -10.40 11.17 3.56
CA GLU A 84 -9.17 11.81 3.10
C GLU A 84 -8.25 12.09 4.30
N GLY A 85 -6.98 11.69 4.19
CA GLY A 85 -6.01 11.91 5.25
C GLY A 85 -4.71 11.13 5.06
N SER A 86 -3.78 11.39 5.99
CA SER A 86 -2.51 10.66 6.08
C SER A 86 -2.67 9.36 6.87
N TRP A 87 -2.00 8.30 6.44
CA TRP A 87 -1.89 7.06 7.19
C TRP A 87 -1.22 7.26 8.56
N VAL A 88 -0.37 8.28 8.69
CA VAL A 88 0.35 8.60 9.93
C VAL A 88 -0.60 9.03 11.05
N GLU A 89 -1.61 9.82 10.69
CA GLU A 89 -2.56 10.43 11.62
C GLU A 89 -3.86 9.63 11.76
N ALA A 90 -4.09 8.68 10.84
CA ALA A 90 -5.31 7.89 10.81
C ALA A 90 -5.52 7.11 12.12
N GLY A 91 -6.73 7.22 12.68
CA GLY A 91 -7.15 6.41 13.83
C GLY A 91 -7.41 4.96 13.43
N LEU A 92 -7.27 4.05 14.39
CA LEU A 92 -7.69 2.67 14.24
C LEU A 92 -9.10 2.50 14.80
N PRO A 93 -10.07 2.01 14.03
CA PRO A 93 -11.45 1.85 14.50
C PRO A 93 -11.56 0.80 15.62
N PRO A 94 -12.54 0.92 16.51
CA PRO A 94 -12.78 -0.11 17.52
C PRO A 94 -13.01 -1.48 16.89
N GLY A 95 -12.44 -2.53 17.50
CA GLY A 95 -12.54 -3.90 17.01
C GLY A 95 -11.70 -4.16 15.75
N THR A 96 -10.64 -3.39 15.54
CA THR A 96 -9.66 -3.62 14.47
C THR A 96 -9.01 -4.98 14.63
N VAL A 97 -9.10 -5.82 13.59
CA VAL A 97 -8.45 -7.14 13.52
C VAL A 97 -7.27 -7.13 12.55
N ALA A 98 -7.22 -6.14 11.64
CA ALA A 98 -6.08 -5.93 10.76
C ALA A 98 -5.87 -4.45 10.43
N VAL A 99 -4.60 -4.13 10.15
CA VAL A 99 -4.14 -2.85 9.61
C VAL A 99 -3.34 -3.14 8.36
N THR A 100 -3.63 -2.46 7.26
CA THR A 100 -2.94 -2.63 5.98
C THR A 100 -2.33 -1.33 5.47
N LEU A 101 -1.13 -1.42 4.89
CA LEU A 101 -0.44 -0.35 4.16
C LEU A 101 0.15 -0.98 2.89
N VAL A 102 -0.62 -1.01 1.81
CA VAL A 102 -0.29 -1.73 0.56
C VAL A 102 0.02 -0.75 -0.57
N GLY A 103 0.99 -1.10 -1.42
CA GLY A 103 1.36 -0.31 -2.58
C GLY A 103 2.44 0.74 -2.30
N GLU A 104 3.42 0.42 -1.46
CA GLU A 104 4.56 1.28 -1.11
C GLU A 104 4.13 2.60 -0.43
N CYS A 105 2.92 2.67 0.15
CA CYS A 105 2.38 3.92 0.67
C CYS A 105 3.21 4.51 1.83
N VAL A 106 3.97 3.66 2.55
CA VAL A 106 4.89 4.10 3.61
C VAL A 106 6.13 4.83 3.10
N ASN A 107 6.43 4.70 1.80
CA ASN A 107 7.64 5.23 1.19
C ASN A 107 7.48 6.64 0.61
N TYR A 108 6.26 7.14 0.38
CA TYR A 108 6.03 8.43 -0.27
C TYR A 108 6.49 9.60 0.61
N ILE A 109 7.43 10.40 0.08
CA ILE A 109 7.98 11.58 0.78
C ILE A 109 7.06 12.81 0.74
N ASP A 110 6.01 12.78 -0.04
CA ASP A 110 5.00 13.87 -0.11
C ASP A 110 4.23 14.03 1.20
N ASP A 111 4.30 13.04 2.09
CA ASP A 111 3.81 13.15 3.46
C ASP A 111 4.98 13.48 4.40
N PRO A 112 5.11 14.73 4.84
CA PRO A 112 6.26 15.15 5.68
C PRO A 112 6.24 14.50 7.08
N ALA A 113 5.11 13.92 7.50
CA ALA A 113 4.98 13.20 8.75
C ALA A 113 5.37 11.71 8.62
N ALA A 114 5.47 11.20 7.37
CA ALA A 114 5.86 9.82 7.10
C ALA A 114 7.36 9.58 7.37
N GLY A 115 7.72 8.31 7.51
CA GLY A 115 9.10 7.88 7.76
C GLY A 115 9.14 6.71 8.74
N VAL A 116 10.33 6.22 9.02
CA VAL A 116 10.53 5.02 9.86
C VAL A 116 9.99 5.19 11.28
N GLU A 117 10.10 6.39 11.87
CA GLU A 117 9.51 6.70 13.17
C GLU A 117 7.97 6.66 13.15
N ALA A 118 7.36 7.07 12.04
CA ALA A 118 5.90 6.99 11.88
C ALA A 118 5.44 5.53 11.78
N ILE A 119 6.21 4.67 11.10
CA ILE A 119 5.96 3.21 11.07
C ILE A 119 6.01 2.65 12.50
N GLY A 120 7.01 3.04 13.30
CA GLY A 120 7.13 2.62 14.71
C GLY A 120 5.95 3.08 15.56
N ARG A 121 5.50 4.33 15.41
CA ARG A 121 4.31 4.83 16.12
C ARG A 121 3.02 4.11 15.70
N LEU A 122 2.89 3.79 14.42
CA LEU A 122 1.76 2.99 13.94
C LEU A 122 1.81 1.56 14.51
N ALA A 123 2.99 0.93 14.51
CA ALA A 123 3.17 -0.40 15.09
C ALA A 123 2.76 -0.43 16.57
N GLN A 124 3.16 0.59 17.34
CA GLN A 124 2.77 0.70 18.75
C GLN A 124 1.24 0.80 18.91
N ARG A 125 0.57 1.64 18.13
CA ARG A 125 -0.90 1.75 18.15
C ARG A 125 -1.57 0.48 17.67
N ALA A 126 -0.99 -0.20 16.69
CA ALA A 126 -1.54 -1.44 16.15
C ALA A 126 -1.46 -2.58 17.16
N ILE A 127 -0.32 -2.77 17.84
CA ILE A 127 -0.18 -3.86 18.84
C ILE A 127 -1.13 -3.67 20.03
N GLU A 128 -1.45 -2.42 20.39
CA GLU A 128 -2.40 -2.09 21.46
C GLU A 128 -3.87 -2.30 21.04
N ALA A 129 -4.18 -2.18 19.75
CA ALA A 129 -5.55 -2.26 19.22
C ALA A 129 -5.93 -3.65 18.71
N LEU A 130 -4.95 -4.43 18.24
CA LEU A 130 -5.18 -5.72 17.61
C LEU A 130 -5.45 -6.82 18.66
N PRO A 131 -6.40 -7.73 18.39
CA PRO A 131 -6.57 -8.93 19.21
C PRO A 131 -5.38 -9.88 19.02
N PRO A 132 -5.26 -10.92 19.86
CA PRO A 132 -4.32 -12.01 19.63
C PRO A 132 -4.38 -12.51 18.18
N ARG A 133 -3.23 -12.68 17.54
CA ARG A 133 -3.06 -13.03 16.12
C ARG A 133 -3.67 -12.05 15.13
N GLY A 134 -4.04 -10.82 15.54
CA GLY A 134 -4.40 -9.72 14.66
C GLY A 134 -3.20 -9.30 13.80
N VAL A 135 -3.44 -8.73 12.63
CA VAL A 135 -2.43 -8.56 11.57
C VAL A 135 -2.15 -7.10 11.28
N LEU A 136 -0.88 -6.70 11.31
CA LEU A 136 -0.37 -5.51 10.65
C LEU A 136 0.40 -5.97 9.40
N MET A 137 -0.07 -5.60 8.21
CA MET A 137 0.55 -5.99 6.94
C MET A 137 0.92 -4.76 6.13
N LEU A 138 2.19 -4.67 5.75
CA LEU A 138 2.67 -3.57 4.93
C LEU A 138 3.67 -4.05 3.88
N ASP A 139 3.74 -3.32 2.78
CA ASP A 139 4.82 -3.49 1.82
C ASP A 139 5.64 -2.21 1.69
N LEU A 140 6.87 -2.37 1.25
CA LEU A 140 7.78 -1.25 1.14
C LEU A 140 8.81 -1.43 0.02
N ALA A 141 9.20 -0.29 -0.55
CA ALA A 141 10.32 -0.17 -1.45
C ALA A 141 11.62 -0.07 -0.62
N GLY A 142 12.54 -0.97 -0.89
CA GLY A 142 13.90 -0.96 -0.33
C GLY A 142 14.95 -0.74 -1.41
N PRO A 143 16.26 -0.75 -1.03
CA PRO A 143 17.37 -0.73 -1.96
C PRO A 143 17.24 -1.84 -3.03
N GLY A 144 17.51 -1.48 -4.29
CA GLY A 144 17.30 -2.37 -5.45
C GLY A 144 15.93 -2.20 -6.13
N ARG A 145 15.05 -1.32 -5.61
CA ARG A 145 13.73 -1.06 -6.20
C ARG A 145 13.81 -0.44 -7.60
N GLY A 146 14.88 0.26 -7.91
CA GLY A 146 15.22 0.73 -9.25
C GLY A 146 15.79 -0.35 -10.18
N GLY A 147 15.86 -1.62 -9.72
CA GLY A 147 16.45 -2.71 -10.47
C GLY A 147 17.98 -2.82 -10.32
N ALA A 148 18.56 -3.86 -10.91
CA ALA A 148 19.99 -4.22 -10.73
C ALA A 148 21.01 -3.16 -11.15
N ARG A 149 20.60 -2.17 -11.95
CA ARG A 149 21.44 -1.05 -12.40
C ARG A 149 21.09 0.28 -11.72
N GLY A 150 20.24 0.25 -10.67
CA GLY A 150 19.72 1.44 -10.01
C GLY A 150 18.72 2.26 -10.85
N HIS A 151 18.32 1.75 -12.02
CA HIS A 151 17.28 2.34 -12.85
C HIS A 151 16.47 1.28 -13.57
N THR A 152 15.20 1.56 -13.79
CA THR A 152 14.30 0.74 -14.61
C THR A 152 13.34 1.61 -15.38
N ASP A 153 13.04 1.21 -16.60
CA ASP A 153 12.01 1.80 -17.44
C ASP A 153 10.89 0.78 -17.61
N GLY A 154 9.65 1.25 -17.60
CA GLY A 154 8.45 0.45 -17.84
C GLY A 154 7.57 1.11 -18.89
N PHE A 155 6.81 0.29 -19.63
CA PHE A 155 5.82 0.78 -20.56
C PHE A 155 4.60 -0.14 -20.54
N HIS A 156 3.42 0.45 -20.39
CA HIS A 156 2.14 -0.26 -20.28
C HIS A 156 1.13 0.36 -21.22
N LEU A 157 0.24 -0.47 -21.75
CA LEU A 157 -0.84 -0.08 -22.65
C LEU A 157 -2.17 -0.56 -22.11
N GLY A 158 -3.18 0.29 -22.18
CA GLY A 158 -4.59 -0.03 -22.08
C GLY A 158 -5.31 0.32 -23.38
N ASP A 159 -6.63 0.20 -23.39
CA ASP A 159 -7.44 0.42 -24.59
C ASP A 159 -7.42 1.90 -25.04
N ASP A 160 -7.39 2.83 -24.07
CA ASP A 160 -7.45 4.27 -24.30
C ASP A 160 -6.34 5.04 -23.57
N TRP A 161 -5.31 4.34 -23.09
CA TRP A 161 -4.18 4.95 -22.40
C TRP A 161 -2.86 4.22 -22.70
N ALA A 162 -1.77 4.98 -22.54
CA ALA A 162 -0.41 4.46 -22.48
C ALA A 162 0.33 5.09 -21.29
N LEU A 163 1.16 4.32 -20.61
CA LEU A 163 1.92 4.77 -19.47
C LEU A 163 3.38 4.36 -19.61
N GLY A 164 4.27 5.34 -19.56
CA GLY A 164 5.71 5.15 -19.46
C GLY A 164 6.20 5.51 -18.06
N THR A 165 7.04 4.67 -17.48
CA THR A 165 7.70 4.96 -16.21
C THR A 165 9.19 4.92 -16.37
N ARG A 166 9.88 5.80 -15.64
CA ARG A 166 11.32 5.77 -15.44
C ARG A 166 11.60 5.90 -13.95
N ALA A 167 12.14 4.87 -13.35
CA ALA A 167 12.53 4.88 -11.94
C ALA A 167 14.05 4.90 -11.82
N ARG A 168 14.59 5.73 -10.92
CA ARG A 168 16.02 5.87 -10.64
C ARG A 168 16.25 5.97 -9.15
N GLU A 169 17.15 5.12 -8.64
CA GLU A 169 17.65 5.23 -7.27
C GLU A 169 18.70 6.32 -7.16
N ARG A 170 18.70 6.94 -6.00
CA ARG A 170 19.71 7.87 -5.51
C ARG A 170 20.22 7.33 -4.17
N PRO A 171 21.18 6.40 -4.19
CA PRO A 171 21.61 5.69 -2.98
C PRO A 171 22.16 6.63 -1.89
N GLU A 172 22.75 7.76 -2.29
CA GLU A 172 23.26 8.78 -1.37
C GLU A 172 22.18 9.53 -0.57
N ARG A 173 20.90 9.30 -0.91
CA ARG A 173 19.71 9.91 -0.28
C ARG A 173 18.68 8.88 0.18
N ASP A 174 18.96 7.58 0.01
CA ASP A 174 18.00 6.50 0.20
C ASP A 174 16.68 6.80 -0.52
N GLU A 175 16.74 7.27 -1.77
CA GLU A 175 15.61 7.77 -2.52
C GLU A 175 15.43 7.04 -3.86
N LEU A 176 14.18 6.77 -4.22
CA LEU A 176 13.76 6.43 -5.57
C LEU A 176 12.96 7.59 -6.15
N VAL A 177 13.34 8.04 -7.35
CA VAL A 177 12.55 8.98 -8.15
C VAL A 177 11.91 8.23 -9.30
N ARG A 178 10.59 8.29 -9.39
CA ARG A 178 9.78 7.67 -10.46
C ARG A 178 9.12 8.76 -11.27
N GLU A 179 9.60 8.96 -12.51
CA GLU A 179 8.99 9.83 -13.51
C GLU A 179 7.94 9.02 -14.27
N ILE A 180 6.72 9.52 -14.36
CA ILE A 180 5.58 8.84 -14.97
C ILE A 180 5.03 9.74 -16.05
N THR A 181 4.99 9.26 -17.29
CA THR A 181 4.33 9.93 -18.42
C THR A 181 3.11 9.11 -18.82
N VAL A 182 1.97 9.75 -18.82
CA VAL A 182 0.69 9.17 -19.20
C VAL A 182 0.18 9.83 -20.46
N PHE A 183 -0.32 9.03 -21.38
CA PHE A 183 -1.11 9.47 -22.51
C PHE A 183 -2.52 8.90 -22.39
N THR A 184 -3.54 9.76 -22.47
CA THR A 184 -4.96 9.34 -22.48
C THR A 184 -5.59 9.80 -23.78
N ARG A 185 -6.49 8.94 -24.35
CA ARG A 185 -7.19 9.26 -25.58
C ARG A 185 -8.29 10.30 -25.32
N ASP A 186 -8.35 11.31 -26.17
CA ASP A 186 -9.40 12.35 -26.19
C ASP A 186 -9.91 12.50 -27.63
N GLY A 187 -10.92 11.72 -28.01
CA GLY A 187 -11.38 11.60 -29.37
C GLY A 187 -10.31 11.02 -30.31
N GLU A 188 -9.91 11.78 -31.32
CA GLU A 188 -8.82 11.43 -32.25
C GLU A 188 -7.44 11.87 -31.77
N SER A 189 -7.36 12.58 -30.63
CA SER A 189 -6.12 13.13 -30.07
C SER A 189 -5.67 12.35 -28.83
N TRP A 190 -4.45 12.64 -28.39
CA TRP A 190 -3.91 12.13 -27.14
C TRP A 190 -3.47 13.29 -26.27
N ARG A 191 -3.86 13.24 -24.98
CA ARG A 191 -3.36 14.19 -23.96
C ARG A 191 -2.23 13.54 -23.20
N ARG A 192 -1.20 14.33 -22.93
CA ARG A 192 -0.05 13.93 -22.11
C ARG A 192 -0.17 14.55 -20.73
N HIS A 193 0.11 13.73 -19.72
CA HIS A 193 0.25 14.11 -18.30
C HIS A 193 1.55 13.56 -17.77
N ASP A 194 2.26 14.35 -17.00
CA ASP A 194 3.51 13.92 -16.36
C ASP A 194 3.38 14.07 -14.84
N GLU A 195 3.81 13.03 -14.12
CA GLU A 195 3.91 13.04 -12.67
C GLU A 195 5.30 12.58 -12.23
N THR A 196 5.74 13.07 -11.08
CA THR A 196 6.98 12.60 -10.45
C THR A 196 6.66 12.15 -9.04
N HIS A 197 6.91 10.89 -8.76
CA HIS A 197 6.80 10.31 -7.43
C HIS A 197 8.20 10.14 -6.83
N ARG A 198 8.33 10.48 -5.56
CA ARG A 198 9.56 10.33 -4.81
C ARG A 198 9.28 9.47 -3.60
N LEU A 199 10.11 8.46 -3.40
CA LEU A 199 9.98 7.47 -2.36
C LEU A 199 11.27 7.41 -1.54
N THR A 200 11.16 7.39 -0.23
CA THR A 200 12.27 6.98 0.63
C THR A 200 12.41 5.46 0.54
N LEU A 201 13.62 4.97 0.32
CA LEU A 201 13.90 3.54 0.35
C LEU A 201 14.17 3.11 1.80
N HIS A 202 13.38 2.20 2.31
CA HIS A 202 13.55 1.67 3.67
C HIS A 202 14.28 0.32 3.62
N ASP A 203 15.22 0.10 4.53
CA ASP A 203 15.79 -1.24 4.75
C ASP A 203 14.71 -2.17 5.35
N PRO A 204 14.28 -3.22 4.62
CA PRO A 204 13.22 -4.11 5.09
C PRO A 204 13.56 -4.81 6.40
N ASP A 205 14.84 -5.17 6.61
CA ASP A 205 15.28 -5.83 7.84
C ASP A 205 15.24 -4.88 9.03
N ALA A 206 15.56 -3.59 8.82
CA ALA A 206 15.44 -2.59 9.87
C ALA A 206 13.96 -2.36 10.25
N VAL A 207 13.05 -2.29 9.28
CA VAL A 207 11.62 -2.16 9.56
C VAL A 207 11.07 -3.41 10.24
N ALA A 208 11.47 -4.61 9.79
CA ALA A 208 11.07 -5.86 10.44
C ALA A 208 11.52 -5.92 11.91
N ARG A 209 12.76 -5.52 12.20
CA ARG A 209 13.25 -5.42 13.59
C ARG A 209 12.47 -4.40 14.41
N LEU A 210 12.12 -3.25 13.83
CA LEU A 210 11.29 -2.24 14.48
C LEU A 210 9.94 -2.81 14.90
N LEU A 211 9.24 -3.53 13.99
CA LEU A 211 7.97 -4.18 14.27
C LEU A 211 8.13 -5.26 15.37
N ALA A 212 9.18 -6.07 15.30
CA ALA A 212 9.44 -7.10 16.31
C ALA A 212 9.73 -6.51 17.70
N MET A 213 10.41 -5.36 17.77
CA MET A 213 10.66 -4.65 19.04
C MET A 213 9.39 -4.10 19.68
N THR A 214 8.31 -3.90 18.94
CA THR A 214 6.99 -3.54 19.49
C THR A 214 6.18 -4.75 19.97
N GLY A 215 6.68 -5.97 19.78
CA GLY A 215 6.06 -7.21 20.28
C GLY A 215 5.37 -8.06 19.20
N PHE A 216 5.46 -7.68 17.92
CA PHE A 216 4.92 -8.50 16.83
C PHE A 216 5.82 -9.69 16.49
N GLU A 217 5.18 -10.79 16.06
CA GLU A 217 5.84 -11.86 15.32
C GLU A 217 5.86 -11.47 13.83
N VAL A 218 7.08 -11.28 13.27
CA VAL A 218 7.23 -10.70 11.92
C VAL A 218 7.68 -11.75 10.93
N THR A 219 6.95 -11.86 9.81
CA THR A 219 7.31 -12.67 8.65
C THR A 219 7.58 -11.75 7.45
N ALA A 220 8.76 -11.84 6.86
CA ALA A 220 9.08 -11.16 5.62
C ALA A 220 8.76 -12.07 4.43
N LEU A 221 8.02 -11.54 3.45
CA LEU A 221 7.67 -12.22 2.21
C LEU A 221 8.28 -11.48 1.02
N PRO A 222 8.69 -12.16 -0.05
CA PRO A 222 9.24 -11.53 -1.26
C PRO A 222 8.17 -10.87 -2.13
N GLY A 223 6.91 -10.94 -1.73
CA GLY A 223 5.74 -10.40 -2.42
C GLY A 223 4.45 -11.00 -1.92
N TYR A 224 3.34 -10.70 -2.58
CA TYR A 224 2.03 -11.32 -2.34
C TYR A 224 1.80 -12.43 -3.37
N GLY A 225 1.68 -13.68 -2.93
CA GLY A 225 1.54 -14.83 -3.83
C GLY A 225 2.66 -14.87 -4.87
N ASP A 226 2.29 -14.78 -6.16
CA ASP A 226 3.22 -14.75 -7.30
C ASP A 226 3.63 -13.32 -7.72
N VAL A 227 3.02 -12.29 -7.13
CA VAL A 227 3.35 -10.89 -7.41
C VAL A 227 4.64 -10.51 -6.69
N ARG A 228 5.71 -10.25 -7.47
CA ARG A 228 7.02 -9.90 -6.95
C ARG A 228 7.61 -8.74 -7.74
N LEU A 229 8.28 -7.83 -7.04
CA LEU A 229 8.98 -6.71 -7.64
C LEU A 229 10.42 -6.64 -7.10
N ALA A 230 11.36 -6.17 -7.92
CA ALA A 230 12.74 -5.97 -7.49
C ALA A 230 12.82 -4.95 -6.36
N GLY A 231 13.62 -5.21 -5.31
CA GLY A 231 13.80 -4.33 -4.17
C GLY A 231 12.52 -4.00 -3.41
N TRP A 232 11.53 -4.90 -3.44
CA TRP A 232 10.25 -4.78 -2.77
C TRP A 232 10.09 -5.88 -1.74
N SER A 233 9.53 -5.57 -0.59
CA SER A 233 9.32 -6.52 0.49
C SER A 233 7.95 -6.33 1.11
N VAL A 234 7.34 -7.44 1.50
CA VAL A 234 6.12 -7.47 2.28
C VAL A 234 6.46 -7.92 3.70
N LEU A 235 6.01 -7.16 4.69
CA LEU A 235 6.13 -7.52 6.10
C LEU A 235 4.73 -7.83 6.65
N VAL A 236 4.58 -9.02 7.19
CA VAL A 236 3.37 -9.43 7.92
C VAL A 236 3.76 -9.56 9.39
N ALA A 237 3.18 -8.71 10.20
CA ALA A 237 3.40 -8.65 11.65
C ALA A 237 2.12 -9.11 12.36
N GLU A 238 2.19 -10.24 13.05
CA GLU A 238 1.07 -10.83 13.79
C GLU A 238 1.21 -10.50 15.28
N ALA A 239 0.13 -10.04 15.92
CA ALA A 239 0.10 -9.88 17.35
C ALA A 239 0.25 -11.27 18.03
N PRO A 240 0.96 -11.39 19.15
CA PRO A 240 1.13 -12.66 19.85
C PRO A 240 -0.20 -13.36 20.12
N GLY A 241 -0.21 -14.69 20.02
CA GLY A 241 -1.36 -15.50 20.44
C GLY A 241 -1.53 -15.50 21.96
N ASP A 242 -2.72 -15.85 22.45
CA ASP A 242 -2.91 -16.16 23.84
C ASP A 242 -2.04 -17.40 24.19
N GLY A 243 -1.12 -17.25 25.16
CA GLY A 243 -0.22 -18.29 25.62
C GLY A 243 -0.96 -19.43 26.36
#